data_dcf4cf33af7d6b0df7a559d979d3c3a7
#
_entry.id   dcf4cf33af7d6b0df7a559d979d3c3a7
#
_cell.length_a   1.000
_cell.length_b   1.000
_cell.length_c   1.000
_cell.angle_alpha   90.00
_cell.angle_beta   90.00
_cell.angle_gamma   90.00
#
_symmetry.space_group_name_H-M   'P 1'
#
loop_
_entity.id
_entity.type
_entity.pdbx_description
1 polymer ?
#
loop_
_entity_poly.entity_id
_entity_poly.type
_entity_poly.pdbx_seq_one_letter_code
_entity_poly.pdbx_strand_id
1 'polypeptide(L)'
;MESKTKSFREYLGVGLGIRSKILRRVRRPEQKFLRQYLQTPGIKKLHIGCGDHLIEGWLNCDLLDDWQIVSGVPIYPLDATKPFPFANDTFDAVFTEHMFEHISYDEGEQMLAECIRILKPGHFIRIATPDLKFLVDLYATNKSDLQKQYIRWISDKWLNGRDAVAFVINNFFQNWGHRFIYDEATLGRSMIDAGFVDVISRPVGESPHLVLKNLENEGRMPSGFVRLESLVLEAMKPNSG
;
A
#
# COMPACT_ATOMS: atom_id res chain seq x y z
N MET A 1 -0.95 36.74 -0.52
CA MET A 1 -1.41 35.69 -1.46
C MET A 1 -1.33 34.37 -0.74
N GLU A 2 -2.45 33.91 -0.19
CA GLU A 2 -2.53 32.66 0.57
C GLU A 2 -2.56 31.48 -0.41
N SER A 3 -1.51 30.66 -0.38
CA SER A 3 -1.45 29.40 -1.09
C SER A 3 -2.34 28.38 -0.37
N LYS A 4 -3.49 28.10 -0.93
CA LYS A 4 -4.36 27.01 -0.47
C LYS A 4 -3.74 25.66 -0.84
N THR A 5 -2.96 25.10 0.06
CA THR A 5 -2.67 23.66 0.05
C THR A 5 -3.96 22.95 0.43
N LYS A 6 -4.70 22.47 -0.57
CA LYS A 6 -5.85 21.59 -0.33
C LYS A 6 -5.34 20.26 0.23
N SER A 7 -5.67 19.98 1.48
CA SER A 7 -5.49 18.69 2.13
C SER A 7 -6.31 17.63 1.37
N PHE A 8 -5.79 16.42 1.28
CA PHE A 8 -6.48 15.24 0.73
C PHE A 8 -7.90 15.02 1.30
N ARG A 9 -8.19 15.59 2.48
CA ARG A 9 -9.52 15.61 3.12
C ARG A 9 -10.57 16.46 2.41
N GLU A 10 -10.18 17.43 1.57
CA GLU A 10 -11.15 18.32 0.90
C GLU A 10 -11.76 17.73 -0.38
N TYR A 11 -11.28 16.57 -0.85
CA TYR A 11 -11.88 15.89 -2.01
C TYR A 11 -13.09 15.01 -1.65
N LEU A 12 -13.40 14.84 -0.37
CA LEU A 12 -14.58 14.08 0.07
C LEU A 12 -15.64 15.05 0.59
N GLY A 13 -16.61 15.35 -0.27
CA GLY A 13 -17.71 16.25 -0.01
C GLY A 13 -18.47 15.95 1.29
N VAL A 14 -18.55 16.96 2.14
CA VAL A 14 -19.39 16.99 3.33
C VAL A 14 -20.87 17.00 2.92
N GLY A 15 -21.64 16.07 3.46
CA GLY A 15 -23.06 16.24 3.61
C GLY A 15 -23.96 15.09 3.17
N LEU A 16 -24.12 14.09 4.02
CA LEU A 16 -25.34 13.28 4.07
C LEU A 16 -25.64 12.93 5.53
N GLY A 17 -26.74 13.51 6.01
CA GLY A 17 -27.13 13.51 7.39
C GLY A 17 -27.57 12.16 7.98
N ILE A 18 -27.95 12.19 9.24
CA ILE A 18 -28.31 11.10 10.16
C ILE A 18 -29.18 9.95 9.55
N ARG A 19 -29.96 10.23 8.50
CA ARG A 19 -30.77 9.22 7.78
C ARG A 19 -29.92 8.16 7.06
N SER A 20 -28.71 8.51 6.59
CA SER A 20 -27.82 7.56 5.91
C SER A 20 -27.23 6.55 6.89
N LYS A 21 -26.93 6.95 8.13
CA LYS A 21 -26.37 6.07 9.18
C LYS A 21 -27.36 5.00 9.65
N ILE A 22 -28.67 5.32 9.69
CA ILE A 22 -29.71 4.36 10.14
C ILE A 22 -29.98 3.30 9.06
N LEU A 23 -30.10 3.71 7.78
CA LEU A 23 -30.28 2.79 6.64
C LEU A 23 -29.04 1.89 6.41
N ARG A 24 -27.84 2.41 6.69
CA ARG A 24 -26.57 1.69 6.64
C ARG A 24 -26.52 0.52 7.63
N ARG A 25 -27.05 0.72 8.84
CA ARG A 25 -27.08 -0.30 9.90
C ARG A 25 -27.95 -1.53 9.55
N VAL A 26 -28.91 -1.36 8.62
CA VAL A 26 -29.86 -2.43 8.22
C VAL A 26 -29.37 -3.24 7.03
N ARG A 27 -28.57 -2.68 6.10
CA ARG A 27 -28.19 -3.36 4.84
C ARG A 27 -26.74 -3.83 4.77
N ARG A 28 -25.81 -3.19 5.45
CA ARG A 28 -24.36 -3.50 5.45
C ARG A 28 -23.88 -4.05 4.09
N PRO A 29 -23.93 -3.24 3.02
CA PRO A 29 -23.60 -3.71 1.67
C PRO A 29 -22.17 -4.26 1.59
N GLU A 30 -21.24 -3.71 2.36
CA GLU A 30 -19.87 -4.15 2.48
C GLU A 30 -19.76 -5.59 2.99
N GLN A 31 -20.60 -5.98 3.96
CA GLN A 31 -20.63 -7.33 4.53
C GLN A 31 -21.23 -8.34 3.54
N LYS A 32 -22.21 -7.91 2.75
CA LYS A 32 -22.78 -8.75 1.69
C LYS A 32 -21.74 -8.99 0.61
N PHE A 33 -21.04 -7.95 0.17
CA PHE A 33 -19.99 -8.05 -0.82
C PHE A 33 -18.84 -8.96 -0.35
N LEU A 34 -18.33 -8.73 0.87
CA LEU A 34 -17.30 -9.59 1.44
C LEU A 34 -17.69 -11.05 1.43
N ARG A 35 -18.92 -11.38 1.88
CA ARG A 35 -19.41 -12.76 1.85
C ARG A 35 -19.47 -13.33 0.43
N GLN A 36 -19.95 -12.56 -0.53
CA GLN A 36 -19.98 -12.99 -1.94
C GLN A 36 -18.56 -13.23 -2.47
N TYR A 37 -17.62 -12.31 -2.22
CA TYR A 37 -16.24 -12.47 -2.61
C TYR A 37 -15.63 -13.74 -2.02
N LEU A 38 -15.79 -13.98 -0.72
CA LEU A 38 -15.22 -15.16 -0.05
C LEU A 38 -15.87 -16.48 -0.50
N GLN A 39 -17.16 -16.48 -0.87
CA GLN A 39 -17.88 -17.66 -1.35
C GLN A 39 -17.64 -17.96 -2.85
N THR A 40 -17.21 -16.99 -3.64
CA THR A 40 -16.90 -17.19 -5.06
C THR A 40 -15.77 -18.22 -5.20
N PRO A 41 -15.87 -19.26 -6.05
CA PRO A 41 -14.77 -20.19 -6.27
C PRO A 41 -13.49 -19.50 -6.77
N GLY A 42 -12.33 -20.06 -6.45
CA GLY A 42 -11.02 -19.56 -6.86
C GLY A 42 -10.18 -19.02 -5.71
N ILE A 43 -8.97 -18.54 -6.06
CA ILE A 43 -8.00 -17.96 -5.12
C ILE A 43 -8.51 -16.66 -4.53
N LYS A 44 -8.26 -16.43 -3.24
CA LYS A 44 -8.64 -15.22 -2.51
C LYS A 44 -7.43 -14.31 -2.36
N LYS A 45 -7.56 -13.06 -2.81
CA LYS A 45 -6.46 -12.11 -2.89
C LYS A 45 -6.88 -10.79 -2.24
N LEU A 46 -6.06 -10.26 -1.36
CA LEU A 46 -6.33 -9.03 -0.62
C LEU A 46 -5.35 -7.94 -1.04
N HIS A 47 -5.86 -6.80 -1.47
CA HIS A 47 -5.09 -5.58 -1.75
C HIS A 47 -5.40 -4.54 -0.69
N ILE A 48 -4.42 -4.19 0.15
CA ILE A 48 -4.57 -3.27 1.29
C ILE A 48 -4.03 -1.90 0.90
N GLY A 49 -4.83 -0.83 1.14
CA GLY A 49 -4.46 0.53 0.78
C GLY A 49 -4.48 0.74 -0.73
N CYS A 50 -5.55 0.31 -1.39
CA CYS A 50 -5.62 0.28 -2.85
C CYS A 50 -5.64 1.68 -3.49
N GLY A 51 -6.05 2.72 -2.77
CA GLY A 51 -6.24 4.05 -3.35
C GLY A 51 -7.11 3.99 -4.60
N ASP A 52 -6.59 4.55 -5.69
CA ASP A 52 -7.17 4.51 -7.04
C ASP A 52 -6.64 3.33 -7.90
N HIS A 53 -5.68 2.56 -7.38
CA HIS A 53 -5.12 1.38 -8.05
C HIS A 53 -5.96 0.13 -7.76
N LEU A 54 -7.05 -0.05 -8.48
CA LEU A 54 -7.94 -1.19 -8.31
C LEU A 54 -7.48 -2.38 -9.14
N ILE A 55 -7.22 -3.51 -8.49
CA ILE A 55 -6.77 -4.74 -9.17
C ILE A 55 -7.97 -5.68 -9.34
N GLU A 56 -8.24 -6.06 -10.57
CA GLU A 56 -9.35 -6.97 -10.89
C GLU A 56 -9.16 -8.35 -10.23
N GLY A 57 -10.25 -8.88 -9.66
CA GLY A 57 -10.25 -10.17 -8.97
C GLY A 57 -9.59 -10.15 -7.58
N TRP A 58 -9.16 -8.99 -7.09
CA TRP A 58 -8.71 -8.78 -5.72
C TRP A 58 -9.82 -8.17 -4.85
N LEU A 59 -9.81 -8.46 -3.56
CA LEU A 59 -10.54 -7.69 -2.57
C LEU A 59 -9.76 -6.40 -2.34
N ASN A 60 -10.13 -5.33 -3.06
CA ASN A 60 -9.51 -4.02 -2.89
C ASN A 60 -10.03 -3.37 -1.62
N CYS A 61 -9.13 -2.95 -0.74
CA CYS A 61 -9.44 -2.36 0.57
C CYS A 61 -8.71 -1.04 0.76
N ASP A 62 -9.38 -0.10 1.44
CA ASP A 62 -8.77 1.17 1.84
C ASP A 62 -9.38 1.71 3.14
N LEU A 63 -8.71 2.69 3.76
CA LEU A 63 -9.23 3.42 4.91
C LEU A 63 -10.34 4.37 4.46
N LEU A 64 -11.56 3.90 4.53
CA LEU A 64 -12.75 4.63 4.11
C LEU A 64 -13.73 4.75 5.26
N ASP A 65 -14.36 5.92 5.38
CA ASP A 65 -15.49 6.12 6.32
C ASP A 65 -16.72 5.32 5.90
N ASP A 66 -16.84 4.98 4.61
CA ASP A 66 -18.00 4.32 4.02
C ASP A 66 -17.62 3.41 2.85
N TRP A 67 -18.46 2.41 2.58
CA TRP A 67 -18.44 1.58 1.40
C TRP A 67 -18.48 2.42 0.11
N GLN A 68 -17.57 2.14 -0.81
CA GLN A 68 -17.48 2.85 -2.08
C GLN A 68 -17.44 1.89 -3.28
N ILE A 69 -17.90 2.37 -4.42
CA ILE A 69 -17.72 1.73 -5.72
C ILE A 69 -17.05 2.77 -6.63
N VAL A 70 -15.84 2.47 -7.07
CA VAL A 70 -15.05 3.32 -7.97
C VAL A 70 -14.91 2.61 -9.31
N SER A 71 -15.34 3.25 -10.40
CA SER A 71 -15.31 2.65 -11.75
C SER A 71 -15.95 1.26 -11.84
N GLY A 72 -17.01 1.02 -11.05
CA GLY A 72 -17.70 -0.27 -10.99
C GLY A 72 -17.04 -1.34 -10.09
N VAL A 73 -15.87 -1.04 -9.52
CA VAL A 73 -15.15 -1.95 -8.60
C VAL A 73 -15.44 -1.53 -7.16
N PRO A 74 -15.90 -2.45 -6.31
CA PRO A 74 -16.13 -2.18 -4.90
C PRO A 74 -14.80 -2.06 -4.14
N ILE A 75 -14.72 -1.07 -3.23
CA ILE A 75 -13.62 -0.95 -2.26
C ILE A 75 -14.19 -1.29 -0.87
N TYR A 76 -13.60 -2.28 -0.22
CA TYR A 76 -13.98 -2.69 1.13
C TYR A 76 -13.30 -1.80 2.16
N PRO A 77 -14.06 -1.17 3.10
CA PRO A 77 -13.46 -0.35 4.15
C PRO A 77 -12.62 -1.20 5.10
N LEU A 78 -11.34 -0.88 5.19
CA LEU A 78 -10.37 -1.55 6.07
C LEU A 78 -9.39 -0.54 6.66
N ASP A 79 -9.32 -0.49 7.97
CA ASP A 79 -8.27 0.21 8.71
C ASP A 79 -7.12 -0.79 8.96
N ALA A 80 -6.00 -0.58 8.28
CA ALA A 80 -4.83 -1.46 8.36
C ALA A 80 -4.16 -1.46 9.76
N THR A 81 -4.50 -0.50 10.62
CA THR A 81 -3.97 -0.38 11.99
C THR A 81 -4.85 -1.11 13.04
N LYS A 82 -5.88 -1.83 12.61
CA LYS A 82 -6.83 -2.53 13.47
C LYS A 82 -6.87 -4.03 13.13
N PRO A 83 -7.38 -4.87 14.04
CA PRO A 83 -7.63 -6.29 13.74
C PRO A 83 -8.52 -6.44 12.50
N PHE A 84 -8.09 -7.28 11.55
CA PHE A 84 -8.81 -7.47 10.29
C PHE A 84 -10.07 -8.33 10.49
N PRO A 85 -11.20 -7.96 9.86
CA PRO A 85 -12.46 -8.67 10.00
C PRO A 85 -12.52 -9.98 9.16
N PHE A 86 -11.38 -10.63 9.01
CA PHE A 86 -11.22 -11.86 8.24
C PHE A 86 -10.82 -13.02 9.16
N ALA A 87 -11.28 -14.24 8.84
CA ALA A 87 -10.85 -15.44 9.54
C ALA A 87 -9.38 -15.77 9.28
N ASN A 88 -8.78 -16.60 10.12
CA ASN A 88 -7.46 -17.16 9.84
C ASN A 88 -7.48 -17.94 8.51
N ASP A 89 -6.35 -18.01 7.84
CA ASP A 89 -6.14 -18.86 6.66
C ASP A 89 -7.18 -18.62 5.54
N THR A 90 -7.54 -17.33 5.33
CA THR A 90 -8.57 -16.95 4.36
C THR A 90 -7.98 -16.67 2.98
N PHE A 91 -6.82 -15.99 2.89
CA PHE A 91 -6.28 -15.46 1.64
C PHE A 91 -5.12 -16.30 1.11
N ASP A 92 -5.06 -16.37 -0.22
CA ASP A 92 -3.98 -17.00 -0.97
C ASP A 92 -2.87 -15.99 -1.34
N ALA A 93 -3.15 -14.70 -1.30
CA ALA A 93 -2.17 -13.64 -1.49
C ALA A 93 -2.60 -12.36 -0.78
N VAL A 94 -1.63 -11.60 -0.26
CA VAL A 94 -1.80 -10.24 0.25
C VAL A 94 -0.83 -9.33 -0.50
N PHE A 95 -1.31 -8.16 -0.92
CA PHE A 95 -0.53 -7.12 -1.57
C PHE A 95 -0.82 -5.76 -0.95
N THR A 96 0.20 -4.93 -0.85
CA THR A 96 0.10 -3.51 -0.50
C THR A 96 1.17 -2.73 -1.26
N GLU A 97 0.78 -1.57 -1.79
CA GLU A 97 1.66 -0.67 -2.53
C GLU A 97 1.53 0.76 -2.01
N HIS A 98 2.66 1.35 -1.58
CA HIS A 98 2.73 2.73 -1.10
C HIS A 98 1.63 3.10 -0.09
N MET A 99 1.40 2.19 0.87
CA MET A 99 0.51 2.37 2.00
C MET A 99 1.24 2.12 3.34
N PHE A 100 2.21 1.18 3.34
CA PHE A 100 2.85 0.71 4.56
C PHE A 100 3.65 1.81 5.26
N GLU A 101 4.17 2.78 4.50
CA GLU A 101 4.84 3.98 5.02
C GLU A 101 3.90 5.00 5.68
N HIS A 102 2.59 4.90 5.48
CA HIS A 102 1.60 5.81 6.06
C HIS A 102 1.15 5.42 7.49
N ILE A 103 1.55 4.27 7.96
CA ILE A 103 1.34 3.83 9.35
C ILE A 103 2.65 3.89 10.13
N SER A 104 2.58 3.98 11.47
CA SER A 104 3.80 3.97 12.29
C SER A 104 4.47 2.60 12.26
N TYR A 105 5.72 2.54 12.71
CA TYR A 105 6.45 1.28 12.80
C TYR A 105 5.68 0.22 13.60
N ASP A 106 5.18 0.59 14.79
CA ASP A 106 4.43 -0.33 15.68
C ASP A 106 3.10 -0.78 15.04
N GLU A 107 2.40 0.10 14.32
CA GLU A 107 1.19 -0.25 13.56
C GLU A 107 1.53 -1.17 12.38
N GLY A 108 2.70 -1.00 11.76
CA GLY A 108 3.22 -1.89 10.71
C GLY A 108 3.45 -3.31 11.23
N GLU A 109 4.05 -3.45 12.42
CA GLU A 109 4.20 -4.77 13.08
C GLU A 109 2.84 -5.44 13.33
N GLN A 110 1.85 -4.67 13.82
CA GLN A 110 0.48 -5.17 14.03
C GLN A 110 -0.18 -5.60 12.72
N MET A 111 -0.02 -4.82 11.65
CA MET A 111 -0.51 -5.17 10.33
C MET A 111 0.13 -6.47 9.80
N LEU A 112 1.43 -6.64 9.95
CA LEU A 112 2.12 -7.87 9.56
C LEU A 112 1.62 -9.09 10.33
N ALA A 113 1.36 -8.96 11.63
CA ALA A 113 0.75 -10.02 12.45
C ALA A 113 -0.66 -10.39 11.96
N GLU A 114 -1.46 -9.43 11.53
CA GLU A 114 -2.76 -9.71 10.92
C GLU A 114 -2.62 -10.33 9.52
N CYS A 115 -1.68 -9.85 8.70
CA CYS A 115 -1.43 -10.43 7.38
C CYS A 115 -1.03 -11.91 7.47
N ILE A 116 -0.10 -12.28 8.36
CA ILE A 116 0.28 -13.68 8.52
C ILE A 116 -0.87 -14.53 9.09
N ARG A 117 -1.70 -13.97 9.96
CA ARG A 117 -2.87 -14.66 10.50
C ARG A 117 -3.87 -15.02 9.40
N ILE A 118 -4.18 -14.09 8.51
CA ILE A 118 -5.21 -14.27 7.48
C ILE A 118 -4.71 -14.99 6.23
N LEU A 119 -3.40 -15.03 5.98
CA LEU A 119 -2.82 -15.84 4.91
C LEU A 119 -2.94 -17.32 5.20
N LYS A 120 -3.19 -18.12 4.18
CA LYS A 120 -3.10 -19.58 4.25
C LYS A 120 -1.65 -20.03 4.38
N PRO A 121 -1.35 -21.14 5.07
CA PRO A 121 0.00 -21.71 5.07
C PRO A 121 0.54 -21.96 3.66
N GLY A 122 1.82 -21.66 3.44
CA GLY A 122 2.48 -21.76 2.14
C GLY A 122 2.12 -20.67 1.14
N HIS A 123 1.41 -19.61 1.57
CA HIS A 123 0.98 -18.52 0.70
C HIS A 123 1.69 -17.20 1.02
N PHE A 124 1.53 -16.18 0.18
CA PHE A 124 2.49 -15.11 0.04
C PHE A 124 1.93 -13.72 0.35
N ILE A 125 2.81 -12.86 0.87
CA ILE A 125 2.63 -11.41 0.94
C ILE A 125 3.63 -10.72 0.03
N ARG A 126 3.22 -9.61 -0.60
CA ARG A 126 4.07 -8.67 -1.33
C ARG A 126 3.83 -7.26 -0.82
N ILE A 127 4.91 -6.57 -0.43
CA ILE A 127 4.89 -5.19 0.07
C ILE A 127 5.79 -4.37 -0.84
N ALA A 128 5.24 -3.31 -1.45
CA ALA A 128 5.97 -2.27 -2.15
C ALA A 128 5.84 -0.95 -1.37
N THR A 129 6.96 -0.31 -1.04
CA THR A 129 7.01 0.93 -0.23
C THR A 129 8.20 1.79 -0.69
N PRO A 130 8.24 3.10 -0.43
CA PRO A 130 9.43 3.89 -0.71
C PRO A 130 10.68 3.33 -0.02
N ASP A 131 11.80 3.31 -0.75
CA ASP A 131 13.07 2.82 -0.27
C ASP A 131 13.90 3.93 0.38
N LEU A 132 14.19 3.78 1.68
CA LEU A 132 15.10 4.71 2.37
C LEU A 132 16.48 4.74 1.71
N LYS A 133 16.97 3.60 1.23
CA LYS A 133 18.26 3.53 0.54
C LYS A 133 18.26 4.41 -0.72
N PHE A 134 17.18 4.40 -1.49
CA PHE A 134 17.04 5.30 -2.64
C PHE A 134 17.18 6.77 -2.23
N LEU A 135 16.54 7.19 -1.14
CA LEU A 135 16.63 8.57 -0.64
C LEU A 135 18.06 8.94 -0.23
N VAL A 136 18.77 8.03 0.43
CA VAL A 136 20.18 8.23 0.79
C VAL A 136 21.05 8.30 -0.47
N ASP A 137 20.85 7.43 -1.43
CA ASP A 137 21.59 7.41 -2.70
C ASP A 137 21.36 8.68 -3.53
N LEU A 138 20.20 9.34 -3.40
CA LEU A 138 19.98 10.65 -4.02
C LEU A 138 20.94 11.73 -3.52
N TYR A 139 21.51 11.58 -2.32
CA TYR A 139 22.49 12.53 -1.78
C TYR A 139 23.89 12.30 -2.35
N ALA A 140 24.15 11.18 -3.00
CA ALA A 140 25.43 10.87 -3.63
C ALA A 140 25.78 11.88 -4.73
N THR A 141 27.08 12.09 -4.94
CA THR A 141 27.59 13.04 -5.95
C THR A 141 27.36 12.58 -7.38
N ASN A 142 27.47 11.28 -7.63
CA ASN A 142 27.34 10.67 -8.96
C ASN A 142 25.92 10.12 -9.19
N LYS A 143 24.99 11.02 -9.53
CA LYS A 143 23.59 10.63 -9.84
C LYS A 143 23.47 10.12 -11.27
N SER A 144 22.68 9.07 -11.47
CA SER A 144 22.24 8.64 -12.79
C SER A 144 21.35 9.70 -13.44
N ASP A 145 21.20 9.63 -14.76
CA ASP A 145 20.30 10.55 -15.47
C ASP A 145 18.84 10.36 -15.05
N LEU A 146 18.44 9.14 -14.73
CA LEU A 146 17.09 8.85 -14.21
C LEU A 146 16.88 9.52 -12.84
N GLN A 147 17.86 9.46 -11.92
CA GLN A 147 17.80 10.17 -10.63
C GLN A 147 17.70 11.69 -10.80
N LYS A 148 18.45 12.27 -11.75
CA LYS A 148 18.35 13.71 -12.05
C LYS A 148 16.97 14.09 -12.61
N GLN A 149 16.40 13.24 -13.48
CA GLN A 149 15.04 13.43 -14.01
C GLN A 149 13.99 13.32 -12.90
N TYR A 150 14.14 12.34 -12.00
CA TYR A 150 13.28 12.17 -10.84
C TYR A 150 13.28 13.41 -9.92
N ILE A 151 14.47 13.94 -9.57
CA ILE A 151 14.61 15.13 -8.75
C ILE A 151 13.89 16.32 -9.39
N ARG A 152 14.06 16.55 -10.70
CA ARG A 152 13.36 17.63 -11.41
C ARG A 152 11.84 17.43 -11.37
N TRP A 153 11.37 16.23 -11.66
CA TRP A 153 9.94 15.93 -11.66
C TRP A 153 9.28 16.16 -10.30
N ILE A 154 9.91 15.70 -9.21
CA ILE A 154 9.43 15.97 -7.84
C ILE A 154 9.46 17.48 -7.56
N SER A 155 10.56 18.17 -7.93
CA SER A 155 10.72 19.59 -7.75
C SER A 155 9.60 20.40 -8.41
N ASP A 156 9.34 20.12 -9.67
CA ASP A 156 8.32 20.84 -10.44
C ASP A 156 6.91 20.54 -9.94
N LYS A 157 6.62 19.28 -9.59
CA LYS A 157 5.27 18.87 -9.23
C LYS A 157 4.89 19.20 -7.78
N TRP A 158 5.84 19.12 -6.82
CA TRP A 158 5.53 19.14 -5.40
C TRP A 158 6.31 20.21 -4.60
N LEU A 159 7.45 20.73 -5.12
CA LEU A 159 8.39 21.55 -4.36
C LEU A 159 8.51 22.99 -4.89
N ASN A 160 7.60 23.40 -5.78
CA ASN A 160 7.62 24.75 -6.39
C ASN A 160 8.97 25.11 -7.03
N GLY A 161 9.58 24.17 -7.75
CA GLY A 161 10.85 24.35 -8.46
C GLY A 161 12.11 24.24 -7.57
N ARG A 162 12.00 23.82 -6.31
CA ARG A 162 13.16 23.61 -5.43
C ARG A 162 13.80 22.26 -5.72
N ASP A 163 14.91 22.23 -6.44
CA ASP A 163 15.57 21.02 -6.96
C ASP A 163 16.74 20.50 -6.10
N ALA A 164 17.03 21.13 -4.97
CA ALA A 164 18.03 20.59 -4.06
C ALA A 164 17.53 19.30 -3.41
N VAL A 165 18.37 18.26 -3.40
CA VAL A 165 18.06 16.92 -2.87
C VAL A 165 17.48 16.95 -1.46
N ALA A 166 17.94 17.89 -0.62
CA ALA A 166 17.42 18.07 0.72
C ALA A 166 15.89 18.31 0.74
N PHE A 167 15.36 19.07 -0.24
CA PHE A 167 13.90 19.25 -0.35
C PHE A 167 13.19 17.97 -0.74
N VAL A 168 13.76 17.20 -1.66
CA VAL A 168 13.19 15.89 -2.08
C VAL A 168 13.13 14.95 -0.89
N ILE A 169 14.23 14.78 -0.15
CA ILE A 169 14.29 13.91 1.03
C ILE A 169 13.29 14.36 2.10
N ASN A 170 13.26 15.65 2.46
CA ASN A 170 12.31 16.15 3.44
C ASN A 170 10.87 16.01 3.00
N ASN A 171 10.57 16.07 1.68
CA ASN A 171 9.24 15.81 1.17
C ASN A 171 8.75 14.38 1.48
N PHE A 172 9.63 13.38 1.38
CA PHE A 172 9.31 12.01 1.77
C PHE A 172 9.01 11.87 3.27
N PHE A 173 9.71 12.59 4.13
CA PHE A 173 9.53 12.48 5.58
C PHE A 173 8.40 13.37 6.15
N GLN A 174 8.03 14.45 5.47
CA GLN A 174 7.13 15.46 6.04
C GLN A 174 5.81 15.61 5.29
N ASN A 175 5.76 15.15 4.04
CA ASN A 175 4.58 15.28 3.21
C ASN A 175 3.92 13.92 2.93
N TRP A 176 2.80 13.95 2.23
CA TRP A 176 1.99 12.78 1.83
C TRP A 176 1.46 11.93 2.99
N GLY A 177 1.74 12.31 4.24
CA GLY A 177 1.29 11.56 5.43
C GLY A 177 2.18 10.36 5.77
N HIS A 178 3.40 10.29 5.25
CA HIS A 178 4.35 9.25 5.63
C HIS A 178 4.72 9.35 7.10
N ARG A 179 4.79 8.21 7.75
CA ARG A 179 5.12 8.07 9.18
C ARG A 179 6.40 7.31 9.41
N PHE A 180 6.74 6.36 8.52
CA PHE A 180 7.99 5.61 8.60
C PHE A 180 8.44 5.15 7.21
N ILE A 181 9.66 5.48 6.80
CA ILE A 181 10.25 5.05 5.53
C ILE A 181 11.22 3.89 5.83
N TYR A 182 10.96 2.77 5.17
CA TYR A 182 11.70 1.53 5.38
C TYR A 182 12.92 1.42 4.47
N ASP A 183 13.94 0.71 4.96
CA ASP A 183 14.93 0.04 4.12
C ASP A 183 14.67 -1.48 4.09
N GLU A 184 15.39 -2.18 3.22
CA GLU A 184 15.25 -3.63 3.04
C GLU A 184 15.50 -4.40 4.35
N ALA A 185 16.52 -4.01 5.12
CA ALA A 185 16.90 -4.69 6.35
C ALA A 185 15.83 -4.55 7.43
N THR A 186 15.30 -3.33 7.61
CA THR A 186 14.27 -3.05 8.63
C THR A 186 12.96 -3.73 8.29
N LEU A 187 12.45 -3.57 7.05
CA LEU A 187 11.21 -4.23 6.63
C LEU A 187 11.35 -5.75 6.65
N GLY A 188 12.46 -6.28 6.14
CA GLY A 188 12.74 -7.72 6.16
C GLY A 188 12.76 -8.28 7.58
N ARG A 189 13.35 -7.56 8.53
CA ARG A 189 13.38 -7.96 9.94
C ARG A 189 11.97 -7.97 10.53
N SER A 190 11.17 -6.93 10.31
CA SER A 190 9.78 -6.88 10.78
C SER A 190 8.94 -8.04 10.23
N MET A 191 9.13 -8.41 8.96
CA MET A 191 8.45 -9.56 8.37
C MET A 191 8.88 -10.89 9.03
N ILE A 192 10.18 -11.08 9.29
CA ILE A 192 10.69 -12.27 9.98
C ILE A 192 10.14 -12.34 11.41
N ASP A 193 10.16 -11.25 12.15
CA ASP A 193 9.66 -11.17 13.52
C ASP A 193 8.15 -11.42 13.61
N ALA A 194 7.38 -11.06 12.57
CA ALA A 194 5.97 -11.42 12.43
C ALA A 194 5.75 -12.92 12.13
N GLY A 195 6.81 -13.68 11.81
CA GLY A 195 6.75 -15.13 11.54
C GLY A 195 6.75 -15.51 10.07
N PHE A 196 6.99 -14.60 9.15
CA PHE A 196 7.19 -14.92 7.73
C PHE A 196 8.55 -15.59 7.49
N VAL A 197 8.61 -16.41 6.47
CA VAL A 197 9.83 -17.06 5.97
C VAL A 197 10.07 -16.70 4.50
N ASP A 198 11.26 -17.01 3.98
CA ASP A 198 11.62 -16.74 2.59
C ASP A 198 11.41 -15.25 2.20
N VAL A 199 11.84 -14.35 3.09
CA VAL A 199 11.78 -12.91 2.84
C VAL A 199 12.82 -12.54 1.79
N ILE A 200 12.36 -12.13 0.60
CA ILE A 200 13.20 -11.89 -0.57
C ILE A 200 12.85 -10.56 -1.22
N SER A 201 13.88 -9.75 -1.49
CA SER A 201 13.74 -8.54 -2.31
C SER A 201 13.51 -8.89 -3.78
N ARG A 202 12.58 -8.17 -4.43
CA ARG A 202 12.21 -8.39 -5.83
C ARG A 202 12.25 -7.07 -6.60
N PRO A 203 12.60 -7.10 -7.88
CA PRO A 203 12.32 -5.95 -8.75
C PRO A 203 10.82 -5.68 -8.86
N VAL A 204 10.45 -4.42 -9.05
CA VAL A 204 9.07 -4.01 -9.35
C VAL A 204 8.54 -4.79 -10.57
N GLY A 205 7.34 -5.34 -10.46
CA GLY A 205 6.67 -6.13 -11.50
C GLY A 205 7.16 -7.57 -11.62
N GLU A 206 8.25 -7.97 -10.96
CA GLU A 206 8.81 -9.32 -11.08
C GLU A 206 8.46 -10.18 -9.86
N SER A 207 8.07 -11.43 -10.13
CA SER A 207 7.85 -12.47 -9.11
C SER A 207 7.92 -13.85 -9.77
N PRO A 208 8.43 -14.88 -9.08
CA PRO A 208 8.26 -16.27 -9.50
C PRO A 208 6.82 -16.77 -9.32
N HIS A 209 6.04 -16.08 -8.49
CA HIS A 209 4.64 -16.40 -8.20
C HIS A 209 3.73 -15.60 -9.14
N LEU A 210 3.01 -16.27 -10.05
CA LEU A 210 2.14 -15.61 -11.02
C LEU A 210 1.12 -14.65 -10.38
N VAL A 211 0.64 -14.98 -9.19
CA VAL A 211 -0.34 -14.18 -8.45
C VAL A 211 0.24 -12.84 -7.96
N LEU A 212 1.56 -12.72 -7.83
CA LEU A 212 2.26 -11.52 -7.36
C LEU A 212 2.97 -10.74 -8.47
N LYS A 213 2.89 -11.22 -9.71
CA LYS A 213 3.59 -10.60 -10.84
C LYS A 213 2.82 -9.40 -11.38
N ASN A 214 3.55 -8.31 -11.73
CA ASN A 214 3.00 -7.08 -12.33
C ASN A 214 1.87 -6.45 -11.50
N LEU A 215 2.04 -6.38 -10.19
CA LEU A 215 1.04 -5.80 -9.29
C LEU A 215 1.22 -4.30 -9.10
N GLU A 216 2.43 -3.77 -9.18
CA GLU A 216 2.69 -2.36 -8.94
C GLU A 216 2.16 -1.49 -10.09
N ASN A 217 1.59 -0.32 -9.72
CA ASN A 217 1.07 0.67 -10.67
C ASN A 217 2.21 1.54 -11.23
N GLU A 218 2.95 1.02 -12.20
CA GLU A 218 4.00 1.79 -12.88
C GLU A 218 3.46 3.01 -13.64
N GLY A 219 2.16 3.04 -13.97
CA GLY A 219 1.53 4.16 -14.69
C GLY A 219 1.27 5.41 -13.85
N ARG A 220 1.42 5.35 -12.51
CA ARG A 220 1.21 6.52 -11.61
C ARG A 220 2.30 7.58 -11.71
N MET A 221 3.45 7.23 -12.26
CA MET A 221 4.63 8.10 -12.41
C MET A 221 5.24 7.97 -13.81
N PRO A 222 6.15 8.88 -14.21
CA PRO A 222 6.98 8.69 -15.40
C PRO A 222 7.72 7.35 -15.40
N SER A 223 7.95 6.81 -16.59
CA SER A 223 8.57 5.49 -16.76
C SER A 223 9.88 5.34 -15.98
N GLY A 224 10.01 4.24 -15.25
CA GLY A 224 11.18 3.89 -14.46
C GLY A 224 11.22 4.50 -13.05
N PHE A 225 10.36 5.48 -12.72
CA PHE A 225 10.42 6.14 -11.41
C PHE A 225 9.90 5.24 -10.28
N VAL A 226 8.84 4.46 -10.51
CA VAL A 226 8.38 3.48 -9.53
C VAL A 226 9.49 2.45 -9.23
N ARG A 227 10.18 1.96 -10.27
CA ARG A 227 11.31 1.04 -10.12
C ARG A 227 12.52 1.65 -9.41
N LEU A 228 12.68 2.98 -9.52
CA LEU A 228 13.79 3.70 -8.91
C LEU A 228 13.58 3.93 -7.41
N GLU A 229 12.36 4.27 -7.00
CA GLU A 229 12.07 4.71 -5.63
C GLU A 229 11.53 3.60 -4.71
N SER A 230 11.08 2.46 -5.27
CA SER A 230 10.36 1.46 -4.49
C SER A 230 11.24 0.29 -4.07
N LEU A 231 11.17 -0.03 -2.79
CA LEU A 231 11.55 -1.30 -2.21
C LEU A 231 10.39 -2.28 -2.33
N VAL A 232 10.65 -3.48 -2.81
CA VAL A 232 9.63 -4.55 -2.88
C VAL A 232 10.14 -5.79 -2.17
N LEU A 233 9.43 -6.26 -1.15
CA LEU A 233 9.69 -7.52 -0.49
C LEU A 233 8.53 -8.51 -0.68
N GLU A 234 8.88 -9.77 -0.90
CA GLU A 234 7.98 -10.91 -0.85
C GLU A 234 8.36 -11.82 0.31
N ALA A 235 7.36 -12.45 0.91
CA ALA A 235 7.57 -13.45 1.94
C ALA A 235 6.43 -14.46 1.95
N MET A 236 6.67 -15.60 2.59
CA MET A 236 5.71 -16.70 2.68
C MET A 236 5.31 -16.95 4.13
N LYS A 237 4.01 -17.26 4.37
CA LYS A 237 3.59 -17.86 5.62
C LYS A 237 4.09 -19.31 5.66
N PRO A 238 4.77 -19.75 6.75
CA PRO A 238 5.21 -21.13 6.88
C PRO A 238 4.10 -22.15 6.61
N ASN A 239 4.45 -23.30 6.05
CA ASN A 239 3.52 -24.43 5.98
C ASN A 239 3.13 -24.90 7.40
N SER A 240 1.90 -25.35 7.55
CA SER A 240 1.52 -26.07 8.78
C SER A 240 2.38 -27.32 8.90
N GLY A 241 3.12 -27.43 9.99
CA GLY A 241 3.89 -28.65 10.31
C GLY A 241 2.96 -29.86 10.58
#